data_7f1b715ce3986655538d7e36bcbae060
#
_entry.id   7f1b715ce3986655538d7e36bcbae060
#
_cell.length_a   1.000
_cell.length_b   1.000
_cell.length_c   1.000
_cell.angle_alpha   90.00
_cell.angle_beta   90.00
_cell.angle_gamma   90.00
#
_symmetry.space_group_name_H-M   'P 1'
#
loop_
_entity.id
_entity.type
_entity.pdbx_description
1 polymer ?
#
loop_
_entity_poly.entity_id
_entity_poly.type
_entity_poly.pdbx_seq_one_letter_code
_entity_poly.pdbx_strand_id
1 'polypeptide(L)'
;MVYFLSDAHLGSRAITNPEAHQQTLIDMLNGMAKDATAICLLGDIFDFWCEYFWRDHSKEQYRPILDTLKSLTDNGIQLHFFIGNHDIWTFGWLAQQTGAIVHRKPTTITLNGKRIFLAHGDGLVPSNYINQLPKKVQKKIRSFIFLRKIFHNPVLQFLFRLVPPTWGNNLGYNWAKNSRLKELAKPCLYKGEDKEELVLFAKEQEQRGNHHDYYIFGHRHIELDLMLSRDSRIIILGDCWQQFTYAQMDKQGNTILNNSTLL
;
A
#
# COMPACT_ATOMS: atom_id res chain seq x y z
N MET A 1 -2.06 12.46 -16.27
CA MET A 1 -2.80 12.08 -15.04
C MET A 1 -1.82 11.53 -14.01
N VAL A 2 -2.16 11.52 -12.72
CA VAL A 2 -1.45 10.77 -11.68
C VAL A 2 -2.41 9.74 -11.10
N TYR A 3 -1.95 8.51 -10.92
CA TYR A 3 -2.77 7.40 -10.41
C TYR A 3 -2.22 6.88 -9.09
N PHE A 4 -3.13 6.46 -8.19
CA PHE A 4 -2.81 5.92 -6.87
C PHE A 4 -3.58 4.61 -6.68
N LEU A 5 -2.85 3.53 -6.38
CA LEU A 5 -3.38 2.19 -6.13
C LEU A 5 -2.73 1.59 -4.88
N SER A 6 -3.39 0.61 -4.26
CA SER A 6 -2.82 -0.14 -3.14
C SER A 6 -3.45 -1.53 -3.01
N ASP A 7 -2.89 -2.33 -2.11
CA ASP A 7 -3.52 -3.54 -1.57
C ASP A 7 -3.97 -4.53 -2.67
N ALA A 8 -3.08 -4.83 -3.63
CA ALA A 8 -3.37 -5.80 -4.68
C ALA A 8 -3.15 -7.25 -4.20
N HIS A 9 -2.29 -7.47 -3.20
CA HIS A 9 -2.02 -8.78 -2.62
C HIS A 9 -1.75 -9.89 -3.63
N LEU A 10 -0.96 -9.59 -4.66
CA LEU A 10 -0.56 -10.55 -5.69
C LEU A 10 0.07 -11.80 -5.06
N GLY A 11 -0.33 -12.97 -5.54
CA GLY A 11 0.15 -14.24 -5.02
C GLY A 11 -0.55 -14.70 -3.74
N SER A 12 -1.62 -14.03 -3.32
CA SER A 12 -2.38 -14.43 -2.14
C SER A 12 -2.97 -15.82 -2.30
N ARG A 13 -2.73 -16.67 -1.31
CA ARG A 13 -3.31 -18.03 -1.24
C ARG A 13 -4.82 -18.05 -0.95
N ALA A 14 -5.44 -16.89 -0.78
CA ALA A 14 -6.88 -16.72 -0.64
C ALA A 14 -7.56 -16.39 -1.99
N ILE A 15 -6.81 -16.16 -3.05
CA ILE A 15 -7.32 -15.89 -4.40
C ILE A 15 -7.45 -17.22 -5.16
N THR A 16 -8.62 -17.45 -5.73
CA THR A 16 -8.93 -18.68 -6.47
C THR A 16 -8.17 -18.77 -7.80
N ASN A 17 -8.03 -17.64 -8.50
CA ASN A 17 -7.30 -17.54 -9.77
C ASN A 17 -6.26 -16.41 -9.70
N PRO A 18 -5.05 -16.68 -9.19
CA PRO A 18 -4.02 -15.65 -9.02
C PRO A 18 -3.48 -15.09 -10.35
N GLU A 19 -3.51 -15.88 -11.43
CA GLU A 19 -3.07 -15.42 -12.75
C GLU A 19 -4.04 -14.40 -13.34
N ALA A 20 -5.35 -14.70 -13.32
CA ALA A 20 -6.38 -13.77 -13.76
C ALA A 20 -6.38 -12.48 -12.92
N HIS A 21 -6.18 -12.60 -11.61
CA HIS A 21 -6.07 -11.44 -10.72
C HIS A 21 -4.87 -10.56 -11.09
N GLN A 22 -3.70 -11.16 -11.31
CA GLN A 22 -2.52 -10.42 -11.77
C GLN A 22 -2.76 -9.77 -13.14
N GLN A 23 -3.43 -10.48 -14.06
CA GLN A 23 -3.75 -9.94 -15.39
C GLN A 23 -4.69 -8.72 -15.29
N THR A 24 -5.68 -8.75 -14.40
CA THR A 24 -6.56 -7.60 -14.17
C THR A 24 -5.77 -6.36 -13.74
N LEU A 25 -4.81 -6.51 -12.81
CA LEU A 25 -3.95 -5.40 -12.41
C LEU A 25 -3.06 -4.90 -13.56
N ILE A 26 -2.52 -5.81 -14.38
CA ILE A 26 -1.75 -5.48 -15.58
C ILE A 26 -2.59 -4.67 -16.56
N ASP A 27 -3.83 -5.09 -16.82
CA ASP A 27 -4.74 -4.40 -17.73
C ASP A 27 -5.09 -3.00 -17.23
N MET A 28 -5.33 -2.85 -15.91
CA MET A 28 -5.52 -1.53 -15.29
C MET A 28 -4.30 -0.62 -15.49
N LEU A 29 -3.09 -1.11 -15.20
CA LEU A 29 -1.86 -0.34 -15.36
C LEU A 29 -1.62 0.05 -16.83
N ASN A 30 -1.87 -0.85 -17.78
CA ASN A 30 -1.79 -0.57 -19.21
C ASN A 30 -2.85 0.46 -19.65
N GLY A 31 -4.05 0.42 -19.06
CA GLY A 31 -5.07 1.44 -19.27
C GLY A 31 -4.61 2.82 -18.80
N MET A 32 -4.04 2.89 -17.59
CA MET A 32 -3.50 4.12 -16.98
C MET A 32 -2.29 4.66 -17.75
N ALA A 33 -1.46 3.79 -18.32
CA ALA A 33 -0.26 4.16 -19.09
C ALA A 33 -0.55 5.10 -20.26
N LYS A 34 -1.79 5.13 -20.77
CA LYS A 34 -2.17 5.96 -21.93
C LYS A 34 -2.02 7.46 -21.66
N ASP A 35 -2.15 7.90 -20.41
CA ASP A 35 -2.10 9.32 -20.05
C ASP A 35 -1.37 9.61 -18.72
N ALA A 36 -0.87 8.57 -18.05
CA ALA A 36 -0.16 8.71 -16.78
C ALA A 36 1.15 9.48 -16.95
N THR A 37 1.39 10.43 -16.05
CA THR A 37 2.71 11.04 -15.81
C THR A 37 3.40 10.41 -14.60
N ALA A 38 2.61 9.92 -13.63
CA ALA A 38 3.09 9.18 -12.47
C ALA A 38 2.05 8.14 -12.01
N ILE A 39 2.56 7.04 -11.43
CA ILE A 39 1.74 6.00 -10.77
C ILE A 39 2.35 5.75 -9.40
N CYS A 40 1.51 5.82 -8.36
CA CYS A 40 1.88 5.60 -6.97
C CYS A 40 1.23 4.31 -6.47
N LEU A 41 2.04 3.28 -6.19
CA LEU A 41 1.64 2.02 -5.58
C LEU A 41 1.85 2.13 -4.07
N LEU A 42 0.76 2.22 -3.29
CA LEU A 42 0.83 2.54 -1.86
C LEU A 42 0.87 1.30 -0.95
N GLY A 43 1.70 0.34 -1.32
CA GLY A 43 2.01 -0.85 -0.50
C GLY A 43 1.04 -2.01 -0.64
N ASP A 44 1.47 -3.14 -0.08
CA ASP A 44 0.76 -4.42 -0.13
C ASP A 44 0.37 -4.83 -1.56
N ILE A 45 1.25 -4.52 -2.52
CA ILE A 45 1.09 -4.96 -3.91
C ILE A 45 1.29 -6.47 -4.02
N PHE A 46 2.21 -7.02 -3.23
CA PHE A 46 2.42 -8.45 -3.09
C PHE A 46 1.90 -8.93 -1.73
N ASP A 47 1.21 -10.07 -1.70
CA ASP A 47 0.68 -10.66 -0.45
C ASP A 47 1.80 -11.09 0.51
N PHE A 48 2.96 -11.44 -0.03
CA PHE A 48 4.22 -11.58 0.69
C PHE A 48 5.38 -11.33 -0.28
N TRP A 49 6.31 -10.45 0.13
CA TRP A 49 7.50 -10.14 -0.66
C TRP A 49 8.73 -10.07 0.23
N CYS A 50 9.78 -10.83 -0.14
CA CYS A 50 11.09 -10.73 0.51
C CYS A 50 12.20 -10.86 -0.53
N GLU A 51 13.17 -9.96 -0.49
CA GLU A 51 14.38 -10.01 -1.31
C GLU A 51 15.49 -10.73 -0.55
N TYR A 52 15.51 -12.07 -0.67
CA TYR A 52 16.52 -12.92 -0.05
C TYR A 52 17.92 -12.75 -0.69
N PHE A 53 18.97 -13.19 0.01
CA PHE A 53 20.29 -13.30 -0.58
C PHE A 53 20.43 -14.51 -1.52
N TRP A 54 19.53 -15.48 -1.36
CA TRP A 54 19.46 -16.66 -2.20
C TRP A 54 18.55 -16.44 -3.40
N ARG A 55 18.80 -17.17 -4.49
CA ARG A 55 17.89 -17.16 -5.64
C ARG A 55 16.49 -17.66 -5.23
N ASP A 56 15.51 -16.85 -5.49
CA ASP A 56 14.11 -17.14 -5.18
C ASP A 56 13.32 -17.34 -6.47
N HIS A 57 13.09 -18.61 -6.82
CA HIS A 57 12.34 -18.99 -8.01
C HIS A 57 10.82 -18.65 -7.90
N SER A 58 10.31 -18.43 -6.70
CA SER A 58 8.90 -18.06 -6.53
C SER A 58 8.55 -16.70 -7.15
N LYS A 59 9.56 -15.85 -7.40
CA LYS A 59 9.38 -14.55 -8.05
C LYS A 59 9.09 -14.63 -9.55
N GLU A 60 9.35 -15.78 -10.18
CA GLU A 60 9.07 -15.98 -11.61
C GLU A 60 7.57 -15.84 -11.92
N GLN A 61 6.68 -16.19 -10.97
CA GLN A 61 5.25 -15.98 -11.11
C GLN A 61 4.85 -14.51 -11.27
N TYR A 62 5.69 -13.59 -10.78
CA TYR A 62 5.45 -12.14 -10.87
C TYR A 62 6.12 -11.48 -12.07
N ARG A 63 6.78 -12.27 -12.95
CA ARG A 63 7.47 -11.69 -14.12
C ARG A 63 6.54 -10.84 -14.98
N PRO A 64 5.28 -11.24 -15.29
CA PRO A 64 4.40 -10.41 -16.11
C PRO A 64 4.13 -9.02 -15.52
N ILE A 65 3.85 -8.93 -14.22
CA ILE A 65 3.62 -7.62 -13.57
C ILE A 65 4.92 -6.81 -13.47
N LEU A 66 6.06 -7.44 -13.17
CA LEU A 66 7.36 -6.75 -13.09
C LEU A 66 7.76 -6.17 -14.46
N ASP A 67 7.54 -6.91 -15.54
CA ASP A 67 7.81 -6.45 -16.91
C ASP A 67 6.86 -5.30 -17.30
N THR A 68 5.59 -5.34 -16.86
CA THR A 68 4.66 -4.23 -17.02
C THR A 68 5.15 -2.98 -16.29
N LEU A 69 5.51 -3.10 -15.00
CA LEU A 69 6.03 -1.98 -14.22
C LEU A 69 7.31 -1.40 -14.83
N LYS A 70 8.18 -2.27 -15.36
CA LYS A 70 9.39 -1.85 -16.09
C LYS A 70 9.03 -1.08 -17.36
N SER A 71 8.07 -1.57 -18.14
CA SER A 71 7.59 -0.88 -19.34
C SER A 71 7.04 0.51 -19.03
N LEU A 72 6.32 0.70 -17.92
CA LEU A 72 5.84 2.01 -17.49
C LEU A 72 7.01 3.00 -17.31
N THR A 73 8.04 2.58 -16.59
CA THR A 73 9.22 3.43 -16.32
C THR A 73 10.06 3.68 -17.57
N ASP A 74 10.22 2.68 -18.45
CA ASP A 74 10.92 2.83 -19.72
C ASP A 74 10.21 3.81 -20.68
N ASN A 75 8.89 3.93 -20.56
CA ASN A 75 8.09 4.92 -21.27
C ASN A 75 8.02 6.28 -20.56
N GLY A 76 8.83 6.51 -19.52
CA GLY A 76 8.97 7.79 -18.84
C GLY A 76 7.92 8.10 -17.78
N ILE A 77 7.08 7.13 -17.40
CA ILE A 77 6.12 7.28 -16.30
C ILE A 77 6.87 7.16 -14.98
N GLN A 78 6.72 8.14 -14.08
CA GLN A 78 7.29 8.06 -12.74
C GLN A 78 6.55 7.02 -11.90
N LEU A 79 7.22 5.94 -11.55
CA LEU A 79 6.65 4.88 -10.71
C LEU A 79 7.16 5.02 -9.28
N HIS A 80 6.26 5.33 -8.36
CA HIS A 80 6.53 5.37 -6.92
C HIS A 80 5.97 4.11 -6.26
N PHE A 81 6.82 3.34 -5.58
CA PHE A 81 6.43 2.15 -4.84
C PHE A 81 6.64 2.39 -3.34
N PHE A 82 5.57 2.46 -2.58
CA PHE A 82 5.60 2.50 -1.13
C PHE A 82 5.54 1.09 -0.58
N ILE A 83 6.36 0.76 0.41
CA ILE A 83 6.26 -0.54 1.07
C ILE A 83 5.06 -0.53 2.02
N GLY A 84 4.30 -1.63 2.01
CA GLY A 84 3.28 -1.95 3.01
C GLY A 84 3.80 -2.93 4.06
N ASN A 85 2.91 -3.51 4.84
CA ASN A 85 3.30 -4.49 5.85
C ASN A 85 3.53 -5.90 5.29
N HIS A 86 3.06 -6.20 4.08
CA HIS A 86 3.26 -7.48 3.38
C HIS A 86 4.50 -7.48 2.48
N ASP A 87 4.91 -6.34 1.95
CA ASP A 87 6.06 -6.17 1.06
C ASP A 87 7.21 -5.34 1.68
N ILE A 88 7.28 -5.36 3.00
CA ILE A 88 8.25 -4.60 3.81
C ILE A 88 9.72 -5.00 3.56
N TRP A 89 9.99 -6.25 3.13
CA TRP A 89 11.34 -6.75 2.89
C TRP A 89 11.83 -6.50 1.46
N THR A 90 11.57 -5.29 0.97
CA THR A 90 12.05 -4.77 -0.32
C THR A 90 13.37 -4.01 -0.10
N PHE A 91 14.47 -4.44 -0.73
CA PHE A 91 15.82 -3.91 -0.44
C PHE A 91 16.57 -3.35 -1.66
N GLY A 92 15.94 -3.34 -2.84
CA GLY A 92 16.52 -2.74 -4.04
C GLY A 92 16.40 -3.60 -5.29
N TRP A 93 16.17 -4.91 -5.16
CA TRP A 93 15.97 -5.78 -6.32
C TRP A 93 14.72 -5.37 -7.12
N LEU A 94 13.60 -5.08 -6.43
CA LEU A 94 12.39 -4.58 -7.07
C LEU A 94 12.66 -3.29 -7.87
N ALA A 95 13.35 -2.32 -7.25
CA ALA A 95 13.72 -1.09 -7.93
C ALA A 95 14.57 -1.33 -9.18
N GLN A 96 15.54 -2.25 -9.12
CA GLN A 96 16.37 -2.62 -10.27
C GLN A 96 15.57 -3.27 -11.39
N GLN A 97 14.59 -4.13 -11.05
CA GLN A 97 13.76 -4.82 -12.03
C GLN A 97 12.74 -3.90 -12.71
N THR A 98 12.23 -2.90 -12.01
CA THR A 98 11.09 -2.10 -12.46
C THR A 98 11.41 -0.65 -12.75
N GLY A 99 12.56 -0.14 -12.30
CA GLY A 99 12.87 1.29 -12.34
C GLY A 99 12.07 2.14 -11.33
N ALA A 100 11.31 1.53 -10.42
CA ALA A 100 10.50 2.23 -9.45
C ALA A 100 11.33 2.96 -8.38
N ILE A 101 10.84 4.12 -7.95
CA ILE A 101 11.34 4.85 -6.77
C ILE A 101 10.68 4.22 -5.53
N VAL A 102 11.47 3.45 -4.75
CA VAL A 102 10.94 2.75 -3.57
C VAL A 102 10.99 3.65 -2.34
N HIS A 103 9.83 3.87 -1.72
CA HIS A 103 9.65 4.63 -0.49
C HIS A 103 9.47 3.68 0.70
N ARG A 104 10.43 3.69 1.61
CA ARG A 104 10.42 2.84 2.83
C ARG A 104 9.76 3.52 4.04
N LYS A 105 9.31 4.76 3.88
CA LYS A 105 8.67 5.59 4.91
C LYS A 105 7.56 6.42 4.29
N PRO A 106 6.57 6.85 5.09
CA PRO A 106 5.65 7.92 4.67
C PRO A 106 6.42 9.10 4.08
N THR A 107 5.97 9.59 2.95
CA THR A 107 6.68 10.62 2.20
C THR A 107 5.70 11.66 1.66
N THR A 108 6.07 12.93 1.74
CA THR A 108 5.34 14.00 1.07
C THR A 108 5.94 14.23 -0.32
N ILE A 109 5.10 14.20 -1.35
CA ILE A 109 5.48 14.45 -2.74
C ILE A 109 4.61 15.60 -3.27
N THR A 110 5.18 16.44 -4.12
CA THR A 110 4.41 17.46 -4.85
C THR A 110 4.11 16.96 -6.25
N LEU A 111 2.84 16.77 -6.59
CA LEU A 111 2.37 16.33 -7.90
C LEU A 111 1.26 17.28 -8.37
N ASN A 112 1.33 17.72 -9.62
CA ASN A 112 0.38 18.67 -10.22
C ASN A 112 0.09 19.90 -9.34
N GLY A 113 1.15 20.42 -8.68
CA GLY A 113 1.06 21.59 -7.80
C GLY A 113 0.45 21.32 -6.42
N LYS A 114 0.06 20.08 -6.10
CA LYS A 114 -0.51 19.67 -4.82
C LYS A 114 0.51 18.99 -3.94
N ARG A 115 0.54 19.35 -2.67
CA ARG A 115 1.37 18.73 -1.64
C ARG A 115 0.65 17.53 -1.05
N ILE A 116 1.13 16.33 -1.33
CA ILE A 116 0.43 15.07 -1.03
C ILE A 116 1.24 14.25 -0.03
N PHE A 117 0.64 13.88 1.09
CA PHE A 117 1.19 12.91 2.02
C PHE A 117 0.77 11.50 1.58
N LEU A 118 1.77 10.67 1.25
CA LEU A 118 1.59 9.30 0.78
C LEU A 118 2.17 8.30 1.77
N ALA A 119 1.38 7.30 2.11
CA ALA A 119 1.82 6.17 2.94
C ALA A 119 0.92 4.97 2.70
N HIS A 120 1.41 3.77 3.02
CA HIS A 120 0.52 2.60 3.08
C HIS A 120 -0.56 2.78 4.17
N GLY A 121 -0.18 3.19 5.37
CA GLY A 121 -1.14 3.49 6.44
C GLY A 121 -0.96 2.64 7.70
N ASP A 122 -0.26 1.52 7.60
CA ASP A 122 -0.02 0.61 8.72
C ASP A 122 0.70 1.29 9.89
N GLY A 123 0.14 1.17 11.09
CA GLY A 123 0.71 1.73 12.32
C GLY A 123 0.60 3.25 12.47
N LEU A 124 -0.07 3.96 11.56
CA LEU A 124 -0.35 5.39 11.68
C LEU A 124 -1.58 5.61 12.58
N VAL A 125 -1.36 5.52 13.90
CA VAL A 125 -2.42 5.69 14.90
C VAL A 125 -1.99 6.77 15.89
N PRO A 126 -2.78 7.83 16.12
CA PRO A 126 -2.45 8.87 17.09
C PRO A 126 -2.34 8.32 18.51
N SER A 127 -1.27 8.69 19.21
CA SER A 127 -1.04 8.20 20.58
C SER A 127 -2.16 8.62 21.54
N ASN A 128 -2.68 9.83 21.38
CA ASN A 128 -3.79 10.35 22.18
C ASN A 128 -5.04 9.50 22.03
N TYR A 129 -5.35 9.06 20.80
CA TYR A 129 -6.47 8.16 20.54
C TYR A 129 -6.26 6.79 21.21
N ILE A 130 -5.06 6.20 21.07
CA ILE A 130 -4.75 4.91 21.71
C ILE A 130 -5.03 4.97 23.22
N ASN A 131 -4.65 6.08 23.89
CA ASN A 131 -4.80 6.23 25.34
C ASN A 131 -6.29 6.31 25.80
N GLN A 132 -7.20 6.66 24.91
CA GLN A 132 -8.66 6.75 25.19
C GLN A 132 -9.36 5.39 25.03
N LEU A 133 -8.75 4.43 24.36
CA LEU A 133 -9.34 3.12 24.09
C LEU A 133 -9.33 2.21 25.33
N PRO A 134 -10.18 1.17 25.40
CA PRO A 134 -10.11 0.16 26.45
C PRO A 134 -8.73 -0.52 26.49
N LYS A 135 -8.22 -0.83 27.68
CA LYS A 135 -6.86 -1.39 27.92
C LYS A 135 -6.54 -2.61 27.03
N LYS A 136 -7.51 -3.49 26.78
CA LYS A 136 -7.35 -4.66 25.91
C LYS A 136 -7.05 -4.25 24.45
N VAL A 137 -7.73 -3.22 23.96
CA VAL A 137 -7.52 -2.68 22.60
C VAL A 137 -6.19 -1.94 22.51
N GLN A 138 -5.86 -1.12 23.51
CA GLN A 138 -4.55 -0.46 23.63
C GLN A 138 -3.41 -1.47 23.52
N LYS A 139 -3.50 -2.58 24.31
CA LYS A 139 -2.48 -3.64 24.29
C LYS A 139 -2.32 -4.24 22.90
N LYS A 140 -3.43 -4.51 22.20
CA LYS A 140 -3.41 -5.07 20.84
C LYS A 140 -2.71 -4.12 19.86
N ILE A 141 -3.09 -2.83 19.84
CA ILE A 141 -2.51 -1.82 18.95
C ILE A 141 -1.01 -1.64 19.25
N ARG A 142 -0.63 -1.50 20.53
CA ARG A 142 0.77 -1.35 20.92
C ARG A 142 1.61 -2.58 20.57
N SER A 143 1.04 -3.80 20.71
CA SER A 143 1.71 -5.03 20.29
C SER A 143 1.92 -5.07 18.78
N PHE A 144 0.96 -4.62 17.97
CA PHE A 144 1.10 -4.50 16.53
C PHE A 144 2.19 -3.48 16.15
N ILE A 145 2.16 -2.29 16.76
CA ILE A 145 3.20 -1.26 16.52
C ILE A 145 4.59 -1.78 16.92
N PHE A 146 4.70 -2.52 18.03
CA PHE A 146 5.95 -3.14 18.45
C PHE A 146 6.44 -4.19 17.46
N LEU A 147 5.55 -5.09 17.00
CA LEU A 147 5.87 -6.09 15.99
C LEU A 147 6.32 -5.44 14.67
N ARG A 148 5.65 -4.36 14.27
CA ARG A 148 6.04 -3.56 13.11
C ARG A 148 7.46 -3.01 13.26
N LYS A 149 7.83 -2.49 14.44
CA LYS A 149 9.21 -2.04 14.72
C LYS A 149 10.22 -3.17 14.60
N ILE A 150 9.88 -4.39 15.03
CA ILE A 150 10.72 -5.58 14.85
C ILE A 150 10.94 -5.86 13.37
N PHE A 151 9.87 -5.89 12.57
CA PHE A 151 9.97 -6.15 11.13
C PHE A 151 10.70 -5.04 10.35
N HIS A 152 10.70 -3.81 10.85
CA HIS A 152 11.47 -2.71 10.27
C HIS A 152 12.91 -2.64 10.82
N ASN A 153 13.30 -3.48 11.77
CA ASN A 153 14.66 -3.47 12.30
C ASN A 153 15.66 -3.98 11.24
N PRO A 154 16.66 -3.18 10.84
CA PRO A 154 17.56 -3.54 9.74
C PRO A 154 18.39 -4.79 10.01
N VAL A 155 18.75 -5.06 11.26
CA VAL A 155 19.50 -6.26 11.64
C VAL A 155 18.62 -7.50 11.47
N LEU A 156 17.37 -7.46 11.96
CA LEU A 156 16.43 -8.57 11.82
C LEU A 156 16.04 -8.79 10.35
N GLN A 157 15.90 -7.72 9.58
CA GLN A 157 15.69 -7.80 8.14
C GLN A 157 16.89 -8.48 7.42
N PHE A 158 18.11 -8.10 7.80
CA PHE A 158 19.31 -8.74 7.26
C PHE A 158 19.35 -10.24 7.59
N LEU A 159 19.09 -10.61 8.85
CA LEU A 159 19.05 -12.03 9.27
C LEU A 159 17.94 -12.81 8.55
N PHE A 160 16.77 -12.22 8.37
CA PHE A 160 15.67 -12.89 7.66
C PHE A 160 16.01 -13.15 6.17
N ARG A 161 16.82 -12.30 5.52
CA ARG A 161 17.29 -12.50 4.15
C ARG A 161 18.22 -13.71 3.99
N LEU A 162 18.82 -14.19 5.08
CA LEU A 162 19.65 -15.40 5.08
C LEU A 162 18.82 -16.71 5.13
N VAL A 163 17.54 -16.61 5.49
CA VAL A 163 16.63 -17.77 5.51
C VAL A 163 16.45 -18.30 4.08
N PRO A 164 16.45 -19.63 3.87
CA PRO A 164 16.14 -20.19 2.56
C PRO A 164 14.77 -19.73 2.06
N PRO A 165 14.64 -19.28 0.78
CA PRO A 165 13.38 -18.71 0.27
C PRO A 165 12.16 -19.62 0.43
N THR A 166 12.34 -20.94 0.28
CA THR A 166 11.27 -21.93 0.46
C THR A 166 10.65 -21.88 1.86
N TRP A 167 11.47 -21.70 2.90
CA TRP A 167 11.01 -21.62 4.28
C TRP A 167 10.40 -20.24 4.59
N GLY A 168 11.11 -19.18 4.21
CA GLY A 168 10.66 -17.82 4.44
C GLY A 168 9.35 -17.54 3.72
N ASN A 169 9.22 -17.94 2.46
CA ASN A 169 7.99 -17.80 1.67
C ASN A 169 6.83 -18.59 2.28
N ASN A 170 7.06 -19.86 2.70
CA ASN A 170 6.00 -20.64 3.32
C ASN A 170 5.49 -20.00 4.62
N LEU A 171 6.39 -19.48 5.45
CA LEU A 171 6.03 -18.78 6.68
C LEU A 171 5.23 -17.50 6.35
N GLY A 172 5.72 -16.69 5.42
CA GLY A 172 5.11 -15.42 5.03
C GLY A 172 3.73 -15.60 4.40
N TYR A 173 3.61 -16.46 3.39
CA TYR A 173 2.33 -16.73 2.73
C TYR A 173 1.29 -17.37 3.66
N ASN A 174 1.69 -18.23 4.60
CA ASN A 174 0.75 -18.78 5.58
C ASN A 174 0.26 -17.72 6.56
N TRP A 175 1.15 -16.80 6.97
CA TRP A 175 0.77 -15.66 7.80
C TRP A 175 -0.20 -14.74 7.06
N ALA A 176 0.11 -14.36 5.83
CA ALA A 176 -0.72 -13.54 4.96
C ALA A 176 -2.09 -14.18 4.71
N LYS A 177 -2.13 -15.48 4.36
CA LYS A 177 -3.37 -16.25 4.17
C LYS A 177 -4.31 -16.14 5.38
N ASN A 178 -3.76 -16.31 6.58
CA ASN A 178 -4.57 -16.21 7.81
C ASN A 178 -5.14 -14.80 8.03
N SER A 179 -4.44 -13.76 7.59
CA SER A 179 -4.93 -12.39 7.60
C SER A 179 -6.09 -12.22 6.62
N ARG A 180 -5.92 -12.68 5.38
CA ARG A 180 -6.95 -12.60 4.33
C ARG A 180 -8.22 -13.38 4.67
N LEU A 181 -8.10 -14.58 5.22
CA LEU A 181 -9.27 -15.38 5.65
C LEU A 181 -10.06 -14.68 6.76
N LYS A 182 -9.39 -13.99 7.68
CA LYS A 182 -10.09 -13.20 8.72
C LYS A 182 -10.82 -12.02 8.12
N GLU A 183 -10.26 -11.37 7.12
CA GLU A 183 -10.87 -10.24 6.42
C GLU A 183 -12.08 -10.67 5.60
N LEU A 184 -11.99 -11.77 4.86
CA LEU A 184 -13.12 -12.37 4.16
C LEU A 184 -14.28 -12.73 5.12
N ALA A 185 -13.95 -13.26 6.30
CA ALA A 185 -14.94 -13.59 7.32
C ALA A 185 -15.56 -12.34 7.99
N LYS A 186 -14.84 -11.23 8.04
CA LYS A 186 -15.28 -9.97 8.63
C LYS A 186 -14.69 -8.78 7.86
N PRO A 187 -15.36 -8.33 6.79
CA PRO A 187 -14.90 -7.23 5.98
C PRO A 187 -14.62 -5.97 6.79
N CYS A 188 -13.63 -5.22 6.36
CA CYS A 188 -13.34 -3.92 6.95
C CYS A 188 -14.48 -2.95 6.67
N LEU A 189 -14.94 -2.25 7.72
CA LEU A 189 -15.97 -1.23 7.61
C LEU A 189 -15.39 0.11 8.06
N TYR A 190 -15.88 1.19 7.48
CA TYR A 190 -15.61 2.54 7.96
C TYR A 190 -16.15 2.71 9.37
N LYS A 191 -15.30 3.16 10.28
CA LYS A 191 -15.62 3.28 11.72
C LYS A 191 -16.23 4.64 12.10
N GLY A 192 -16.32 5.57 11.16
CA GLY A 192 -16.66 6.97 11.41
C GLY A 192 -15.41 7.83 11.68
N GLU A 193 -15.55 9.14 11.46
CA GLU A 193 -14.43 10.10 11.53
C GLU A 193 -13.70 10.12 12.87
N ASP A 194 -14.42 9.84 13.97
CA ASP A 194 -13.87 9.88 15.33
C ASP A 194 -13.18 8.56 15.75
N LYS A 195 -13.21 7.55 14.88
CA LYS A 195 -12.67 6.21 15.19
C LYS A 195 -11.81 5.62 14.08
N GLU A 196 -11.80 6.22 12.89
CA GLU A 196 -10.95 5.76 11.78
C GLU A 196 -9.52 6.29 12.01
N GLU A 197 -8.59 5.38 12.28
CA GLU A 197 -7.24 5.71 12.73
C GLU A 197 -6.51 6.64 11.75
N LEU A 198 -6.68 6.43 10.42
CA LEU A 198 -6.03 7.25 9.40
C LEU A 198 -6.63 8.65 9.29
N VAL A 199 -7.96 8.79 9.50
CA VAL A 199 -8.61 10.10 9.57
C VAL A 199 -8.10 10.88 10.79
N LEU A 200 -8.03 10.22 11.94
CA LEU A 200 -7.51 10.82 13.17
C LEU A 200 -6.04 11.23 13.02
N PHE A 201 -5.23 10.39 12.36
CA PHE A 201 -3.83 10.72 12.06
C PHE A 201 -3.73 11.97 11.18
N ALA A 202 -4.49 12.05 10.09
CA ALA A 202 -4.47 13.21 9.20
C ALA A 202 -4.94 14.49 9.91
N LYS A 203 -6.02 14.41 10.70
CA LYS A 203 -6.47 15.53 11.55
C LYS A 203 -5.40 16.00 12.54
N GLU A 204 -4.64 15.06 13.15
CA GLU A 204 -3.54 15.39 14.06
C GLU A 204 -2.39 16.09 13.31
N GLN A 205 -2.06 15.68 12.07
CA GLN A 205 -1.05 16.36 11.27
C GLN A 205 -1.45 17.81 10.95
N GLU A 206 -2.69 18.03 10.53
CA GLU A 206 -3.23 19.37 10.27
C GLU A 206 -3.17 20.26 11.54
N GLN A 207 -3.57 19.74 12.70
CA GLN A 207 -3.50 20.45 13.99
C GLN A 207 -2.07 20.82 14.40
N ARG A 208 -1.06 20.03 13.97
CA ARG A 208 0.35 20.31 14.21
C ARG A 208 0.96 21.28 13.21
N GLY A 209 0.18 21.78 12.26
CA GLY A 209 0.65 22.68 11.20
C GLY A 209 1.35 21.97 10.04
N ASN A 210 1.29 20.64 9.97
CA ASN A 210 1.81 19.85 8.86
C ASN A 210 0.76 19.74 7.75
N HIS A 211 0.36 20.87 7.18
CA HIS A 211 -0.68 20.92 6.16
C HIS A 211 -0.30 20.19 4.87
N HIS A 212 -1.26 19.44 4.32
CA HIS A 212 -1.20 18.81 3.00
C HIS A 212 -2.54 18.99 2.28
N ASP A 213 -2.48 19.20 0.96
CA ASP A 213 -3.70 19.23 0.13
C ASP A 213 -4.41 17.88 0.16
N TYR A 214 -3.61 16.78 0.17
CA TYR A 214 -4.13 15.41 0.22
C TYR A 214 -3.32 14.54 1.17
N TYR A 215 -4.04 13.68 1.89
CA TYR A 215 -3.52 12.51 2.59
C TYR A 215 -4.06 11.27 1.88
N ILE A 216 -3.22 10.44 1.25
CA ILE A 216 -3.66 9.27 0.50
C ILE A 216 -3.05 8.00 1.10
N PHE A 217 -3.92 7.02 1.40
CA PHE A 217 -3.57 5.79 2.10
C PHE A 217 -4.20 4.55 1.45
N GLY A 218 -3.57 3.37 1.65
CA GLY A 218 -4.12 2.04 1.48
C GLY A 218 -4.50 1.39 2.83
N HIS A 219 -4.12 0.11 2.98
CA HIS A 219 -4.14 -0.68 4.22
C HIS A 219 -5.51 -1.01 4.81
N ARG A 220 -6.47 -0.13 4.68
CA ARG A 220 -7.77 -0.28 5.35
C ARG A 220 -8.80 -1.04 4.52
N HIS A 221 -8.54 -1.26 3.23
CA HIS A 221 -9.45 -1.90 2.28
C HIS A 221 -10.87 -1.31 2.33
N ILE A 222 -10.97 -0.01 2.59
CA ILE A 222 -12.23 0.76 2.54
C ILE A 222 -12.05 1.93 1.60
N GLU A 223 -13.06 2.24 0.86
CA GLU A 223 -13.12 3.47 0.05
C GLU A 223 -13.58 4.62 0.93
N LEU A 224 -12.77 5.66 1.03
CA LEU A 224 -13.11 6.89 1.74
C LEU A 224 -12.53 8.08 1.01
N ASP A 225 -13.37 9.10 0.83
CA ASP A 225 -13.01 10.40 0.31
C ASP A 225 -13.70 11.46 1.18
N LEU A 226 -12.91 12.15 2.01
CA LEU A 226 -13.43 13.04 3.04
C LEU A 226 -12.64 14.35 3.11
N MET A 227 -13.33 15.48 3.18
CA MET A 227 -12.73 16.77 3.48
C MET A 227 -12.33 16.85 4.95
N LEU A 228 -11.06 17.15 5.22
CA LEU A 228 -10.54 17.40 6.58
C LEU A 228 -10.68 18.88 6.97
N SER A 229 -10.50 19.76 6.00
CA SER A 229 -10.66 21.19 6.09
C SER A 229 -11.11 21.74 4.73
N ARG A 230 -11.14 23.07 4.57
CA ARG A 230 -11.50 23.71 3.30
C ARG A 230 -10.55 23.35 2.15
N ASP A 231 -9.29 23.07 2.45
CA ASP A 231 -8.18 22.91 1.51
C ASP A 231 -7.36 21.64 1.75
N SER A 232 -7.82 20.75 2.64
CA SER A 232 -7.19 19.46 2.94
C SER A 232 -8.20 18.31 2.85
N ARG A 233 -7.76 17.19 2.28
CA ARG A 233 -8.62 16.04 1.98
C ARG A 233 -7.89 14.72 2.29
N ILE A 234 -8.61 13.73 2.83
CA ILE A 234 -8.11 12.36 3.00
C ILE A 234 -8.79 11.43 2.01
N ILE A 235 -7.99 10.57 1.39
CA ILE A 235 -8.46 9.50 0.51
C ILE A 235 -7.88 8.18 1.03
N ILE A 236 -8.73 7.19 1.27
CA ILE A 236 -8.33 5.80 1.49
C ILE A 236 -8.80 5.01 0.26
N LEU A 237 -7.86 4.31 -0.39
CA LEU A 237 -8.01 3.85 -1.77
C LEU A 237 -8.93 2.63 -1.96
N GLY A 238 -9.38 1.98 -0.88
CA GLY A 238 -9.98 0.65 -1.03
C GLY A 238 -8.91 -0.40 -1.22
N ASP A 239 -9.06 -1.27 -2.23
CA ASP A 239 -8.08 -2.28 -2.57
C ASP A 239 -8.12 -2.65 -4.07
N CYS A 240 -7.01 -3.21 -4.56
CA CYS A 240 -6.90 -3.86 -5.86
C CYS A 240 -6.93 -5.39 -5.73
N TRP A 241 -7.48 -5.90 -4.63
CA TRP A 241 -7.65 -7.32 -4.38
C TRP A 241 -9.06 -7.83 -4.71
N GLN A 242 -10.11 -7.10 -4.30
CA GLN A 242 -11.51 -7.44 -4.54
C GLN A 242 -12.27 -6.33 -5.27
N GLN A 243 -12.00 -5.06 -4.89
CA GLN A 243 -12.75 -3.90 -5.37
C GLN A 243 -12.14 -3.28 -6.61
N PHE A 244 -10.84 -3.47 -6.84
CA PHE A 244 -10.07 -2.85 -7.94
C PHE A 244 -10.28 -1.34 -8.01
N THR A 245 -10.16 -0.69 -6.85
CA THR A 245 -10.33 0.76 -6.70
C THR A 245 -9.01 1.50 -6.83
N TYR A 246 -9.06 2.71 -7.31
CA TYR A 246 -7.92 3.58 -7.49
C TYR A 246 -8.32 5.05 -7.41
N ALA A 247 -7.40 5.94 -7.08
CA ALA A 247 -7.61 7.36 -7.23
C ALA A 247 -6.86 7.89 -8.46
N GLN A 248 -7.44 8.86 -9.14
CA GLN A 248 -6.78 9.58 -10.24
C GLN A 248 -6.79 11.08 -9.97
N MET A 249 -5.68 11.74 -10.26
CA MET A 249 -5.51 13.19 -10.14
C MET A 249 -5.29 13.80 -11.52
N ASP A 250 -6.10 14.80 -11.85
CA ASP A 250 -5.97 15.55 -13.10
C ASP A 250 -4.78 16.54 -13.05
N LYS A 251 -4.52 17.23 -14.19
CA LYS A 251 -3.47 18.23 -14.31
C LYS A 251 -3.68 19.46 -13.42
N GLN A 252 -4.91 19.72 -12.99
CA GLN A 252 -5.31 20.80 -12.09
C GLN A 252 -5.15 20.41 -10.61
N GLY A 253 -4.84 19.15 -10.33
CA GLY A 253 -4.69 18.62 -8.98
C GLY A 253 -6.00 18.18 -8.33
N ASN A 254 -7.11 18.06 -9.09
CA ASN A 254 -8.34 17.48 -8.57
C ASN A 254 -8.24 15.96 -8.57
N THR A 255 -8.64 15.34 -7.48
CA THR A 255 -8.55 13.89 -7.29
C THR A 255 -9.93 13.27 -7.16
N ILE A 256 -10.14 12.14 -7.86
CA ILE A 256 -11.38 11.36 -7.86
C ILE A 256 -11.02 9.91 -7.52
N LEU A 257 -11.83 9.29 -6.65
CA LEU A 257 -11.77 7.86 -6.36
C LEU A 257 -12.68 7.11 -7.35
N ASN A 258 -12.16 6.08 -8.00
CA ASN A 258 -12.83 5.29 -9.04
C ASN A 258 -12.67 3.79 -8.78
N ASN A 259 -13.46 2.98 -9.50
CA ASN A 259 -13.28 1.54 -9.58
C ASN A 259 -13.06 1.09 -11.05
N SER A 260 -12.44 -0.08 -11.24
CA SER A 260 -12.02 -0.55 -12.56
C SER A 260 -13.16 -0.97 -13.49
N THR A 261 -14.38 -1.05 -13.01
CA THR A 261 -15.55 -1.34 -13.88
C THR A 261 -15.80 -0.26 -14.93
N LEU A 262 -15.03 0.83 -14.91
CA LEU A 262 -15.13 1.99 -15.81
C LEU A 262 -13.90 2.15 -16.73
N LEU A 263 -12.92 1.24 -16.71
CA LEU A 263 -11.78 1.19 -17.63
C LEU A 263 -12.02 0.15 -18.73
#